data_6c434aaf90e409d0848469c05721f8d5
#
_entry.id   6c434aaf90e409d0848469c05721f8d5
#
_cell.length_a   1.000
_cell.length_b   1.000
_cell.length_c   1.000
_cell.angle_alpha   90.00
_cell.angle_beta   90.00
_cell.angle_gamma   90.00
#
_symmetry.space_group_name_H-M   'P 1'
#
loop_
_entity.id
_entity.type
_entity.pdbx_description
1 polymer ?
#
loop_
_entity_poly.entity_id
_entity_poly.type
_entity_poly.pdbx_seq_one_letter_code
_entity_poly.pdbx_strand_id
1 'polypeptide(L)'
;MDLQKEFEASVVSSKQLPNQSNENLLQLYSLYKQATEGDVNIEKPTNMFDFKGVAKYNSWEALKGTSKEEAMKKYIDLVKSLS
;
A
#
# COMPACT_ATOMS: atom_id res chain seq x y z
N MET A 1 -16.85 -6.92 13.85
CA MET A 1 -16.63 -6.60 12.43
C MET A 1 -15.26 -7.11 12.02
N ASP A 2 -15.16 -7.75 10.87
CA ASP A 2 -13.91 -8.40 10.43
C ASP A 2 -13.05 -7.39 9.67
N LEU A 3 -11.90 -7.04 10.24
CA LEU A 3 -10.96 -6.09 9.63
C LEU A 3 -10.49 -6.59 8.26
N GLN A 4 -10.27 -7.89 8.10
CA GLN A 4 -9.85 -8.48 6.84
C GLN A 4 -10.89 -8.22 5.74
N LYS A 5 -12.16 -8.38 6.06
CA LYS A 5 -13.24 -8.14 5.10
C LYS A 5 -13.36 -6.67 4.73
N GLU A 6 -13.19 -5.78 5.70
CA GLU A 6 -13.20 -4.34 5.43
C GLU A 6 -12.02 -3.96 4.53
N PHE A 7 -10.86 -4.53 4.78
CA PHE A 7 -9.69 -4.28 3.96
C PHE A 7 -9.93 -4.76 2.53
N GLU A 8 -10.45 -5.97 2.35
CA GLU A 8 -10.75 -6.51 1.03
C GLU A 8 -11.74 -5.64 0.27
N ALA A 9 -12.77 -5.16 0.96
CA ALA A 9 -13.75 -4.25 0.38
C ALA A 9 -13.09 -2.94 -0.06
N SER A 10 -12.16 -2.43 0.75
CA SER A 10 -11.43 -1.21 0.42
C SER A 10 -10.52 -1.41 -0.80
N VAL A 11 -9.92 -2.58 -0.95
CA VAL A 11 -9.11 -2.89 -2.13
C VAL A 11 -9.97 -2.82 -3.40
N VAL A 12 -11.16 -3.38 -3.34
CA VAL A 12 -12.10 -3.32 -4.47
C VAL A 12 -12.49 -1.85 -4.75
N SER A 13 -12.81 -1.11 -3.70
CA SER A 13 -13.19 0.31 -3.82
C SER A 13 -12.06 1.15 -4.40
N SER A 14 -10.81 0.84 -4.06
CA SER A 14 -9.66 1.61 -4.53
C SER A 14 -9.53 1.57 -6.05
N LYS A 15 -9.99 0.49 -6.68
CA LYS A 15 -9.94 0.34 -8.13
C LYS A 15 -10.93 1.25 -8.84
N GLN A 16 -11.91 1.78 -8.11
CA GLN A 16 -12.95 2.66 -8.64
C GLN A 16 -12.68 4.13 -8.33
N LEU A 17 -11.57 4.43 -7.66
CA LEU A 17 -11.21 5.80 -7.36
C LEU A 17 -10.86 6.56 -8.64
N PRO A 18 -11.16 7.87 -8.69
CA PRO A 18 -10.70 8.69 -9.80
C PRO A 18 -9.17 8.73 -9.83
N ASN A 19 -8.62 9.25 -10.91
CA ASN A 19 -7.17 9.31 -11.07
C ASN A 19 -6.50 9.91 -9.84
N GLN A 20 -5.50 9.20 -9.31
CA GLN A 20 -4.76 9.62 -8.14
C GLN A 20 -3.36 10.08 -8.52
N SER A 21 -2.76 10.91 -7.66
CA SER A 21 -1.37 11.29 -7.83
C SER A 21 -0.46 10.06 -7.67
N ASN A 22 0.76 10.15 -8.20
CA ASN A 22 1.74 9.08 -8.01
C ASN A 22 2.00 8.82 -6.53
N GLU A 23 2.01 9.89 -5.73
CA GLU A 23 2.19 9.77 -4.28
C GLU A 23 1.09 8.94 -3.63
N ASN A 24 -0.17 9.22 -3.97
CA ASN A 24 -1.30 8.44 -3.44
C ASN A 24 -1.23 6.99 -3.89
N LEU A 25 -0.88 6.74 -5.15
CA LEU A 25 -0.75 5.38 -5.66
C LEU A 25 0.35 4.61 -4.94
N LEU A 26 1.47 5.27 -4.63
CA LEU A 26 2.56 4.66 -3.87
C LEU A 26 2.12 4.33 -2.44
N GLN A 27 1.36 5.21 -1.81
CA GLN A 27 0.83 4.94 -0.47
C GLN A 27 -0.12 3.75 -0.47
N LEU A 28 -1.03 3.69 -1.43
CA LEU A 28 -1.95 2.57 -1.56
C LEU A 28 -1.19 1.26 -1.78
N TYR A 29 -0.20 1.29 -2.67
CA TYR A 29 0.62 0.12 -2.96
C TYR A 29 1.35 -0.37 -1.71
N SER A 30 2.04 0.54 -1.02
CA SER A 30 2.88 0.17 0.12
C SER A 30 2.04 -0.35 1.29
N LEU A 31 0.91 0.28 1.58
CA LEU A 31 0.01 -0.18 2.62
C LEU A 31 -0.58 -1.54 2.28
N TYR A 32 -0.93 -1.76 1.02
CA TYR A 32 -1.43 -3.05 0.57
C TYR A 32 -0.39 -4.15 0.78
N LYS A 33 0.87 -3.88 0.39
CA LYS A 33 1.95 -4.85 0.55
C LYS A 33 2.21 -5.13 2.04
N GLN A 34 2.27 -4.08 2.86
CA GLN A 34 2.49 -4.26 4.29
C GLN A 34 1.34 -5.03 4.95
N ALA A 35 0.11 -4.80 4.49
CA ALA A 35 -1.06 -5.47 5.04
C ALA A 35 -1.14 -6.95 4.65
N THR A 36 -0.63 -7.31 3.48
CA THR A 36 -0.74 -8.68 2.97
C THR A 36 0.52 -9.50 3.20
N GLU A 37 1.69 -8.91 3.03
CA GLU A 37 2.96 -9.63 3.13
C GLU A 37 3.78 -9.29 4.37
N GLY A 38 3.45 -8.20 5.04
CA GLY A 38 4.22 -7.74 6.18
C GLY A 38 5.41 -6.90 5.74
N ASP A 39 6.51 -6.96 6.50
CA ASP A 39 7.71 -6.18 6.19
C ASP A 39 8.26 -6.54 4.81
N VAL A 40 8.92 -5.58 4.18
CA VAL A 40 9.50 -5.78 2.86
C VAL A 40 10.38 -7.04 2.86
N ASN A 41 10.11 -7.92 1.89
CA ASN A 41 10.76 -9.22 1.79
C ASN A 41 11.40 -9.45 0.43
N ILE A 42 11.62 -8.40 -0.34
CA ILE A 42 12.27 -8.47 -1.65
C ILE A 42 13.53 -7.60 -1.62
N GLU A 43 14.42 -7.84 -2.57
CA GLU A 43 15.63 -7.05 -2.69
C GLU A 43 15.32 -5.72 -3.37
N LYS A 44 16.07 -4.68 -2.97
CA LYS A 44 15.94 -3.38 -3.60
C LYS A 44 16.33 -3.49 -5.08
N PRO A 45 15.50 -2.95 -6.00
CA PRO A 45 15.87 -2.96 -7.41
C PRO A 45 17.21 -2.29 -7.65
N THR A 46 18.05 -2.94 -8.47
CA THR A 46 19.39 -2.44 -8.76
C THR A 46 19.44 -1.64 -10.07
N ASN A 47 18.40 -1.76 -10.91
CA ASN A 47 18.33 -1.03 -12.16
C ASN A 47 18.00 0.43 -11.88
N MET A 48 18.97 1.31 -12.08
CA MET A 48 18.81 2.74 -11.77
C MET A 48 17.79 3.43 -12.67
N PHE A 49 17.36 2.80 -13.76
CA PHE A 49 16.32 3.34 -14.62
C PHE A 49 14.92 2.86 -14.23
N ASP A 50 14.81 1.95 -13.27
CA ASP A 50 13.53 1.45 -12.79
C ASP A 50 13.01 2.35 -11.66
N PHE A 51 12.64 3.58 -12.01
CA PHE A 51 12.20 4.56 -11.03
C PHE A 51 10.95 4.12 -10.27
N LYS A 52 10.01 3.47 -10.98
CA LYS A 52 8.76 3.01 -10.35
C LYS A 52 9.04 1.88 -9.37
N GLY A 53 9.89 0.93 -9.73
CA GLY A 53 10.25 -0.17 -8.86
C GLY A 53 10.96 0.30 -7.60
N VAL A 54 11.91 1.24 -7.75
CA VAL A 54 12.62 1.81 -6.61
C VAL A 54 11.67 2.57 -5.71
N ALA A 55 10.78 3.37 -6.27
CA ALA A 55 9.81 4.14 -5.49
C ALA A 55 8.87 3.23 -4.71
N LYS A 56 8.39 2.15 -5.33
CA LYS A 56 7.53 1.17 -4.66
C LYS A 56 8.27 0.49 -3.52
N TYR A 57 9.50 0.07 -3.76
CA TYR A 57 10.32 -0.57 -2.73
C TYR A 57 10.52 0.37 -1.54
N ASN A 58 10.93 1.60 -1.81
CA ASN A 58 11.19 2.58 -0.76
C ASN A 58 9.94 2.88 0.07
N SER A 59 8.78 2.98 -0.59
CA SER A 59 7.51 3.24 0.09
C SER A 59 7.12 2.08 1.02
N TRP A 60 7.33 0.85 0.56
CA TRP A 60 7.03 -0.33 1.38
C TRP A 60 8.04 -0.46 2.52
N GLU A 61 9.32 -0.27 2.25
CA GLU A 61 10.36 -0.32 3.27
C GLU A 61 10.11 0.69 4.39
N ALA A 62 9.59 1.86 4.04
CA ALA A 62 9.28 2.90 5.03
C ALA A 62 8.23 2.46 6.05
N LEU A 63 7.44 1.43 5.73
CA LEU A 63 6.42 0.89 6.62
C LEU A 63 6.93 -0.27 7.48
N LYS A 64 8.22 -0.60 7.39
CA LYS A 64 8.80 -1.69 8.16
C LYS A 64 8.48 -1.51 9.64
N GLY A 65 8.04 -2.58 10.28
CA GLY A 65 7.63 -2.57 11.67
C GLY A 65 6.14 -2.32 11.88
N THR A 66 5.41 -1.89 10.84
CA THR A 66 3.97 -1.72 10.92
C THR A 66 3.29 -3.09 10.84
N SER A 67 2.40 -3.40 11.77
CA SER A 67 1.69 -4.68 11.74
C SER A 67 0.74 -4.74 10.54
N LYS A 68 0.42 -5.95 10.10
CA LYS A 68 -0.53 -6.15 9.00
C LYS A 68 -1.88 -5.51 9.32
N GLU A 69 -2.33 -5.66 10.56
CA GLU A 69 -3.61 -5.10 11.00
C GLU A 69 -3.61 -3.57 10.93
N GLU A 70 -2.54 -2.95 11.40
CA GLU A 70 -2.42 -1.51 11.36
C GLU A 70 -2.36 -1.00 9.91
N ALA A 71 -1.63 -1.70 9.05
CA ALA A 71 -1.56 -1.36 7.64
C ALA A 71 -2.94 -1.48 6.97
N MET A 72 -3.72 -2.49 7.35
CA MET A 72 -5.10 -2.62 6.85
C MET A 72 -5.95 -1.43 7.24
N LYS A 73 -5.87 -1.00 8.50
CA LYS A 73 -6.62 0.15 8.98
C LYS A 73 -6.23 1.42 8.24
N LYS A 74 -4.94 1.63 8.04
CA LYS A 74 -4.44 2.80 7.31
C LYS A 74 -4.88 2.78 5.86
N TYR A 75 -4.88 1.60 5.23
CA TYR A 75 -5.35 1.46 3.86
C TYR A 75 -6.83 1.83 3.75
N ILE A 76 -7.64 1.30 4.64
CA ILE A 76 -9.08 1.60 4.69
C ILE A 76 -9.31 3.10 4.83
N ASP A 77 -8.61 3.73 5.78
CA ASP A 77 -8.75 5.16 6.03
C ASP A 77 -8.33 5.99 4.82
N LEU A 78 -7.24 5.59 4.16
CA LEU A 78 -6.77 6.29 2.98
C LEU A 78 -7.79 6.21 1.84
N VAL A 79 -8.32 5.02 1.58
CA VAL A 79 -9.34 4.84 0.53
C VAL A 79 -10.56 5.71 0.82
N LYS A 80 -11.00 5.75 2.07
CA LYS A 80 -12.14 6.61 2.47
C LYS A 80 -11.85 8.08 2.23
N SER A 81 -10.62 8.51 2.50
CA SER A 81 -10.26 9.92 2.32
C SER A 81 -10.17 10.31 0.85
N LEU A 82 -9.92 9.35 -0.04
CA LEU A 82 -9.76 9.59 -1.47
C LEU A 82 -11.07 9.43 -2.25
N SER A 83 -12.09 8.89 -1.63
CA SER A 83 -13.37 8.64 -2.29
C SER A 83 -14.37 9.78 -2.11
#